data_8c4db3db7ef72a8085003b38dc98d4dc
#
_entry.id   8c4db3db7ef72a8085003b38dc98d4dc
#
_cell.length_a   1.000
_cell.length_b   1.000
_cell.length_c   1.000
_cell.angle_alpha   90.00
_cell.angle_beta   90.00
_cell.angle_gamma   90.00
#
_symmetry.space_group_name_H-M   'P 1'
#
loop_
_entity.id
_entity.type
_entity.pdbx_description
1 polymer ?
#
loop_
_entity_poly.entity_id
_entity_poly.type
_entity_poly.pdbx_seq_one_letter_code
_entity_poly.pdbx_strand_id
1 'polypeptide(L)'
;LGGLTYDGARVLCSASFFDALVGHSSVEAAFDRYMNGEFLREDQRGGFYFAGVFWEEYRGQVGATKFIADGEAWMVPEGVPDLFVTNYAPADYMETVNTLGQAYYAKQEPKDFGKGIDVETQSNPIHICTRPAVPVKLLAA
;
A
#
# COMPACT_ATOMS: atom_id res chain seq x y z
N LEU A 1 -6.57 16.71 7.88
CA LEU A 1 -6.94 15.34 8.32
C LEU A 1 -8.26 15.30 9.13
N GLY A 2 -9.16 16.28 8.96
CA GLY A 2 -10.56 16.19 9.40
C GLY A 2 -10.81 16.01 10.91
N GLY A 3 -9.87 16.43 11.77
CA GLY A 3 -10.02 16.32 13.23
C GLY A 3 -9.85 14.90 13.79
N LEU A 4 -9.30 13.98 13.01
CA LEU A 4 -8.98 12.62 13.45
C LEU A 4 -7.71 12.59 14.32
N THR A 5 -7.75 11.76 15.35
CA THR A 5 -6.54 11.41 16.09
C THR A 5 -5.75 10.38 15.28
N TYR A 6 -4.46 10.60 15.07
CA TYR A 6 -3.55 9.71 14.36
C TYR A 6 -2.18 9.71 15.07
N ASP A 7 -1.45 8.63 14.97
CA ASP A 7 -0.15 8.46 15.64
C ASP A 7 1.00 8.98 14.80
N GLY A 8 0.86 8.94 13.48
CA GLY A 8 1.86 9.38 12.52
C GLY A 8 1.29 9.50 11.12
N ALA A 9 2.12 9.89 10.18
CA ALA A 9 1.76 9.91 8.77
C ALA A 9 2.87 9.28 7.93
N ARG A 10 2.47 8.52 6.92
CA ARG A 10 3.35 7.88 5.95
C ARG A 10 3.01 8.37 4.55
N VAL A 11 4.04 8.64 3.76
CA VAL A 11 3.89 9.02 2.36
C VAL A 11 4.49 7.95 1.47
N LEU A 12 3.64 7.36 0.65
CA LEU A 12 4.03 6.42 -0.40
C LEU A 12 4.28 7.20 -1.68
N CYS A 13 5.53 7.25 -2.13
CA CYS A 13 5.97 8.03 -3.27
C CYS A 13 6.18 7.15 -4.50
N SER A 14 5.81 7.63 -5.69
CA SER A 14 6.34 7.07 -6.92
C SER A 14 7.86 7.30 -7.01
N ALA A 15 8.58 6.49 -7.79
CA ALA A 15 10.03 6.61 -7.93
C ALA A 15 10.44 8.03 -8.34
N SER A 16 9.79 8.60 -9.36
CA SER A 16 10.08 9.94 -9.84
C SER A 16 9.78 11.06 -8.83
N PHE A 17 8.72 10.90 -8.04
CA PHE A 17 8.42 11.83 -6.93
C PHE A 17 9.47 11.74 -5.83
N PHE A 18 9.88 10.53 -5.48
CA PHE A 18 10.89 10.29 -4.44
C PHE A 18 12.26 10.84 -4.82
N ASP A 19 12.69 10.63 -6.07
CA ASP A 19 13.95 11.19 -6.60
C ASP A 19 13.92 12.73 -6.59
N ALA A 20 12.79 13.34 -6.97
CA ALA A 20 12.63 14.79 -6.92
C ALA A 20 12.63 15.33 -5.46
N LEU A 21 12.03 14.57 -4.53
CA LEU A 21 12.03 14.93 -3.11
C LEU A 21 13.44 14.91 -2.51
N VAL A 22 14.19 13.84 -2.75
CA VAL A 22 15.56 13.68 -2.23
C VAL A 22 16.51 14.73 -2.83
N GLY A 23 16.36 15.06 -4.10
CA GLY A 23 17.16 16.10 -4.79
C GLY A 23 16.71 17.54 -4.50
N HIS A 24 15.67 17.74 -3.68
CA HIS A 24 15.22 19.11 -3.36
C HIS A 24 16.14 19.79 -2.34
N SER A 25 16.60 21.00 -2.66
CA SER A 25 17.58 21.75 -1.86
C SER A 25 17.19 21.94 -0.38
N SER A 26 15.91 22.08 -0.08
CA SER A 26 15.43 22.20 1.30
C SER A 26 15.53 20.88 2.08
N VAL A 27 15.38 19.75 1.40
CA VAL A 27 15.55 18.41 1.98
C VAL A 27 17.04 18.16 2.21
N GLU A 28 17.89 18.41 1.22
CA GLU A 28 19.36 18.32 1.35
C GLU A 28 19.87 19.19 2.51
N ALA A 29 19.45 20.46 2.60
CA ALA A 29 19.85 21.36 3.68
C ALA A 29 19.33 20.94 5.07
N ALA A 30 18.21 20.25 5.15
CA ALA A 30 17.70 19.69 6.41
C ALA A 30 18.53 18.46 6.84
N PHE A 31 18.94 17.63 5.88
CA PHE A 31 19.77 16.47 6.14
C PHE A 31 21.21 16.85 6.54
N ASP A 32 21.82 17.81 5.88
CA ASP A 32 23.16 18.32 6.24
C ASP A 32 23.22 18.82 7.68
N ARG A 33 22.12 19.42 8.16
CA ARG A 33 22.01 19.90 9.55
C ARG A 33 21.80 18.80 10.56
N TYR A 34 21.15 17.69 10.19
CA TYR A 34 20.73 16.65 11.14
C TYR A 34 21.75 15.50 11.26
N MET A 35 22.46 15.11 10.20
CA MET A 35 23.19 13.85 10.14
C MET A 35 24.69 13.94 9.78
N ASN A 36 25.32 15.11 9.77
CA ASN A 36 26.76 15.24 9.46
C ASN A 36 27.23 14.42 8.24
N GLY A 37 26.42 14.27 7.20
CA GLY A 37 26.78 13.58 5.97
C GLY A 37 26.76 12.04 6.01
N GLU A 38 26.43 11.41 7.14
CA GLU A 38 26.33 9.95 7.25
C GLU A 38 25.12 9.40 6.46
N PHE A 39 24.02 10.12 6.46
CA PHE A 39 22.77 9.80 5.77
C PHE A 39 22.92 9.72 4.24
N LEU A 40 23.77 10.50 3.61
CA LEU A 40 23.99 10.48 2.16
C LEU A 40 24.69 9.20 1.66
N ARG A 41 25.17 8.36 2.55
CA ARG A 41 25.86 7.10 2.22
C ARG A 41 24.95 5.87 2.34
N GLU A 42 23.77 6.01 2.93
CA GLU A 42 22.81 4.93 3.06
C GLU A 42 21.81 4.93 1.91
N ASP A 43 21.26 3.75 1.60
CA ASP A 43 20.19 3.61 0.61
C ASP A 43 18.87 4.18 1.17
N GLN A 44 18.51 5.37 0.70
CA GLN A 44 17.31 6.10 1.12
C GLN A 44 15.99 5.46 0.66
N ARG A 45 16.04 4.47 -0.21
CA ARG A 45 14.84 3.85 -0.81
C ARG A 45 13.99 3.10 0.20
N GLY A 46 14.58 2.68 1.31
CA GLY A 46 13.87 2.12 2.46
C GLY A 46 12.99 3.11 3.23
N GLY A 47 13.11 4.40 2.90
CA GLY A 47 12.36 5.49 3.51
C GLY A 47 13.12 6.24 4.59
N PHE A 48 12.68 7.46 4.86
CA PHE A 48 13.26 8.35 5.85
C PHE A 48 12.22 9.27 6.50
N TYR A 49 12.52 9.77 7.69
CA TYR A 49 11.70 10.77 8.36
C TYR A 49 12.11 12.19 7.96
N PHE A 50 11.15 12.96 7.44
CA PHE A 50 11.33 14.37 7.15
C PHE A 50 10.06 15.14 7.51
N ALA A 51 10.22 16.28 8.20
CA ALA A 51 9.12 17.13 8.67
C ALA A 51 8.04 16.38 9.52
N GLY A 52 8.46 15.36 10.30
CA GLY A 52 7.55 14.58 11.13
C GLY A 52 6.74 13.52 10.38
N VAL A 53 7.05 13.27 9.12
CA VAL A 53 6.39 12.30 8.24
C VAL A 53 7.39 11.28 7.73
N PHE A 54 6.99 10.03 7.63
CA PHE A 54 7.81 8.98 7.01
C PHE A 54 7.56 8.92 5.51
N TRP A 55 8.63 9.07 4.72
CA TRP A 55 8.59 9.06 3.27
C TRP A 55 9.27 7.80 2.75
N GLU A 56 8.59 7.04 1.87
CA GLU A 56 9.15 5.83 1.28
C GLU A 56 8.80 5.71 -0.20
N GLU A 57 9.69 5.06 -0.96
CA GLU A 57 9.44 4.73 -2.36
C GLU A 57 8.55 3.50 -2.47
N TYR A 58 7.43 3.61 -3.19
CA TYR A 58 6.51 2.53 -3.45
C TYR A 58 6.53 2.11 -4.93
N ARG A 59 6.88 0.85 -5.19
CA ARG A 59 7.02 0.30 -6.55
C ARG A 59 5.95 -0.72 -6.92
N GLY A 60 4.83 -0.77 -6.18
CA GLY A 60 3.75 -1.71 -6.46
C GLY A 60 3.13 -1.50 -7.84
N GLN A 61 3.02 -2.58 -8.62
CA GLN A 61 2.40 -2.57 -9.93
C GLN A 61 1.78 -3.93 -10.25
N VAL A 62 0.79 -3.94 -11.16
CA VAL A 62 0.24 -5.15 -11.76
C VAL A 62 0.42 -5.06 -13.27
N GLY A 63 1.23 -5.94 -13.82
CA GLY A 63 1.64 -5.85 -15.23
C GLY A 63 2.34 -4.53 -15.53
N ALA A 64 1.80 -3.74 -16.44
CA ALA A 64 2.31 -2.41 -16.79
C ALA A 64 1.65 -1.26 -15.99
N THR A 65 0.66 -1.56 -15.13
CA THR A 65 -0.11 -0.55 -14.40
C THR A 65 0.50 -0.33 -13.02
N LYS A 66 1.05 0.84 -12.77
CA LYS A 66 1.55 1.28 -11.47
C LYS A 66 0.37 1.68 -10.58
N PHE A 67 0.39 1.34 -9.28
CA PHE A 67 -0.63 1.78 -8.34
C PHE A 67 -0.51 3.27 -7.99
N ILE A 68 0.71 3.81 -8.01
CA ILE A 68 0.97 5.25 -7.86
C ILE A 68 1.62 5.73 -9.17
N ALA A 69 0.96 6.66 -9.84
CA ALA A 69 1.45 7.19 -11.10
C ALA A 69 2.74 8.01 -10.91
N ASP A 70 3.54 8.15 -11.96
CA ASP A 70 4.78 8.93 -11.92
C ASP A 70 4.49 10.40 -11.55
N GLY A 71 5.32 10.97 -10.69
CA GLY A 71 5.13 12.32 -10.16
C GLY A 71 4.08 12.46 -9.07
N GLU A 72 3.50 11.34 -8.60
CA GLU A 72 2.49 11.34 -7.56
C GLU A 72 3.01 10.69 -6.28
N ALA A 73 2.42 11.10 -5.15
CA ALA A 73 2.57 10.46 -3.86
C ALA A 73 1.25 10.50 -3.08
N TRP A 74 1.10 9.59 -2.14
CA TRP A 74 -0.08 9.53 -1.28
C TRP A 74 0.31 9.55 0.18
N MET A 75 -0.19 10.55 0.91
CA MET A 75 -0.04 10.63 2.37
C MET A 75 -1.23 9.95 3.04
N VAL A 76 -0.91 8.98 3.91
CA VAL A 76 -1.88 8.21 4.68
C VAL A 76 -1.55 8.35 6.17
N PRO A 77 -2.50 8.71 7.04
CA PRO A 77 -2.27 8.72 8.48
C PRO A 77 -2.18 7.30 9.02
N GLU A 78 -1.33 7.11 10.02
CA GLU A 78 -1.19 5.87 10.78
C GLU A 78 -1.95 5.95 12.10
N GLY A 79 -2.40 4.80 12.62
CA GLY A 79 -3.13 4.73 13.90
C GLY A 79 -4.60 5.15 13.83
N VAL A 80 -5.16 5.37 12.63
CA VAL A 80 -6.60 5.64 12.48
C VAL A 80 -7.37 4.33 12.40
N PRO A 81 -8.24 4.01 13.39
CA PRO A 81 -9.02 2.78 13.37
C PRO A 81 -9.95 2.70 12.15
N ASP A 82 -10.05 1.51 11.58
CA ASP A 82 -10.99 1.18 10.49
C ASP A 82 -10.90 2.09 9.26
N LEU A 83 -9.74 2.75 9.04
CA LEU A 83 -9.54 3.58 7.84
C LEU A 83 -9.62 2.74 6.56
N PHE A 84 -9.00 1.55 6.60
CA PHE A 84 -9.08 0.55 5.54
C PHE A 84 -9.66 -0.74 6.09
N VAL A 85 -10.71 -1.23 5.45
CA VAL A 85 -11.41 -2.46 5.82
C VAL A 85 -11.40 -3.42 4.65
N THR A 86 -11.13 -4.69 4.93
CA THR A 86 -11.21 -5.76 3.94
C THR A 86 -12.39 -6.66 4.25
N ASN A 87 -13.33 -6.76 3.33
CA ASN A 87 -14.42 -7.71 3.39
C ASN A 87 -14.22 -8.80 2.33
N TYR A 88 -14.71 -10.01 2.62
CA TYR A 88 -14.62 -11.14 1.71
C TYR A 88 -16.00 -11.58 1.28
N ALA A 89 -16.20 -11.80 -0.01
CA ALA A 89 -17.39 -12.43 -0.53
C ALA A 89 -17.25 -13.97 -0.48
N PRO A 90 -18.36 -14.72 -0.41
CA PRO A 90 -18.34 -16.17 -0.56
C PRO A 90 -17.74 -16.58 -1.93
N ALA A 91 -17.20 -17.81 -1.99
CA ALA A 91 -16.83 -18.39 -3.28
C ALA A 91 -18.08 -18.72 -4.11
N ASP A 92 -17.92 -18.96 -5.39
CA ASP A 92 -19.01 -19.31 -6.32
C ASP A 92 -19.38 -20.81 -6.32
N TYR A 93 -19.09 -21.49 -5.21
CA TYR A 93 -19.48 -22.88 -5.01
C TYR A 93 -20.91 -22.98 -4.48
N MET A 94 -21.62 -24.06 -4.83
CA MET A 94 -22.99 -24.29 -4.36
C MET A 94 -23.08 -24.35 -2.81
N GLU A 95 -22.05 -24.86 -2.15
CA GLU A 95 -22.00 -25.01 -0.69
C GLU A 95 -21.80 -23.66 0.03
N THR A 96 -21.35 -22.62 -0.67
CA THR A 96 -21.07 -21.31 -0.09
C THR A 96 -22.21 -20.31 -0.27
N VAL A 97 -23.29 -20.72 -0.93
CA VAL A 97 -24.50 -19.89 -1.10
C VAL A 97 -25.08 -19.50 0.27
N ASN A 98 -25.33 -18.19 0.47
CA ASN A 98 -25.84 -17.62 1.71
C ASN A 98 -24.93 -17.84 2.95
N THR A 99 -23.64 -18.06 2.76
CA THR A 99 -22.65 -18.10 3.85
C THR A 99 -21.88 -16.79 3.97
N LEU A 100 -21.23 -16.57 5.10
CA LEU A 100 -20.30 -15.46 5.26
C LEU A 100 -19.02 -15.74 4.45
N GLY A 101 -18.49 -14.70 3.80
CA GLY A 101 -17.26 -14.81 3.05
C GLY A 101 -16.06 -15.12 3.94
N GLN A 102 -15.17 -15.97 3.45
CA GLN A 102 -13.88 -16.32 4.07
C GLN A 102 -12.72 -15.81 3.22
N ALA A 103 -11.57 -15.62 3.85
CA ALA A 103 -10.39 -15.09 3.16
C ALA A 103 -9.93 -15.99 2.01
N TYR A 104 -10.00 -17.31 2.19
CA TYR A 104 -9.58 -18.29 1.20
C TYR A 104 -10.53 -19.48 1.19
N TYR A 105 -10.77 -20.00 -0.01
CA TYR A 105 -11.48 -21.24 -0.27
C TYR A 105 -10.57 -22.18 -1.04
N ALA A 106 -10.69 -23.47 -0.79
CA ALA A 106 -10.02 -24.49 -1.57
C ALA A 106 -10.98 -25.65 -1.79
N LYS A 107 -11.06 -26.12 -3.02
CA LYS A 107 -11.85 -27.29 -3.41
C LYS A 107 -10.99 -28.23 -4.24
N GLN A 108 -11.24 -29.53 -4.10
CA GLN A 108 -10.53 -30.54 -4.87
C GLN A 108 -11.54 -31.46 -5.55
N GLU A 109 -11.22 -31.89 -6.77
CA GLU A 109 -11.99 -32.85 -7.54
C GLU A 109 -11.07 -33.90 -8.13
N PRO A 110 -11.36 -35.21 -7.92
CA PRO A 110 -10.60 -36.29 -8.57
C PRO A 110 -10.83 -36.27 -10.08
N LYS A 111 -9.75 -36.37 -10.85
CA LYS A 111 -9.84 -36.54 -12.32
C LYS A 111 -10.35 -37.92 -12.68
N ASP A 112 -11.04 -37.98 -13.82
CA ASP A 112 -11.48 -39.24 -14.39
C ASP A 112 -10.30 -40.24 -14.55
N PHE A 113 -10.60 -41.50 -14.35
CA PHE A 113 -9.66 -42.63 -14.45
C PHE A 113 -8.47 -42.61 -13.45
N GLY A 114 -8.58 -41.85 -12.34
CA GLY A 114 -7.53 -41.79 -11.34
C GLY A 114 -6.25 -41.05 -11.80
N LYS A 115 -6.36 -40.16 -12.79
CA LYS A 115 -5.23 -39.45 -13.39
C LYS A 115 -4.71 -38.28 -12.54
N GLY A 116 -5.21 -38.10 -11.33
CA GLY A 116 -4.79 -37.04 -10.40
C GLY A 116 -5.96 -36.33 -9.75
N ILE A 117 -5.69 -35.18 -9.16
CA ILE A 117 -6.67 -34.34 -8.47
C ILE A 117 -6.53 -32.93 -9.02
N ASP A 118 -7.63 -32.30 -9.39
CA ASP A 118 -7.69 -30.87 -9.65
C ASP A 118 -7.92 -30.13 -8.33
N VAL A 119 -7.16 -29.09 -8.10
CA VAL A 119 -7.31 -28.23 -6.94
C VAL A 119 -7.61 -26.81 -7.41
N GLU A 120 -8.73 -26.28 -6.98
CA GLU A 120 -9.13 -24.91 -7.21
C GLU A 120 -9.02 -24.11 -5.91
N THR A 121 -8.45 -22.91 -5.98
CA THR A 121 -8.40 -21.97 -4.85
C THR A 121 -9.01 -20.63 -5.27
N GLN A 122 -9.82 -20.05 -4.37
CA GLN A 122 -10.51 -18.80 -4.63
C GLN A 122 -10.38 -17.86 -3.43
N SER A 123 -10.23 -16.56 -3.70
CA SER A 123 -10.28 -15.49 -2.71
C SER A 123 -10.98 -14.29 -3.34
N ASN A 124 -12.02 -13.77 -2.68
CA ASN A 124 -12.87 -12.68 -3.20
C ASN A 124 -12.85 -11.47 -2.23
N PRO A 125 -11.68 -10.81 -2.05
CA PRO A 125 -11.57 -9.64 -1.19
C PRO A 125 -12.10 -8.38 -1.86
N ILE A 126 -12.69 -7.47 -1.07
CA ILE A 126 -12.90 -6.08 -1.40
C ILE A 126 -12.25 -5.20 -0.33
N HIS A 127 -11.35 -4.32 -0.75
CA HIS A 127 -10.68 -3.37 0.10
C HIS A 127 -11.38 -2.01 0.00
N ILE A 128 -11.81 -1.47 1.12
CA ILE A 128 -12.60 -0.23 1.17
C ILE A 128 -11.89 0.76 2.08
N CYS A 129 -11.68 1.98 1.59
CA CYS A 129 -11.34 3.11 2.43
C CYS A 129 -12.66 3.71 2.97
N THR A 130 -12.87 3.62 4.27
CA THR A 130 -14.11 4.10 4.91
C THR A 130 -14.19 5.62 4.96
N ARG A 131 -13.04 6.31 4.88
CA ARG A 131 -12.91 7.76 4.95
C ARG A 131 -12.04 8.28 3.81
N PRO A 132 -12.55 8.32 2.57
CA PRO A 132 -11.75 8.63 1.37
C PRO A 132 -11.22 10.07 1.32
N ALA A 133 -11.73 10.96 2.17
CA ALA A 133 -11.22 12.34 2.29
C ALA A 133 -9.97 12.46 3.19
N VAL A 134 -9.55 11.39 3.85
CA VAL A 134 -8.42 11.40 4.79
C VAL A 134 -7.07 11.22 4.09
N PRO A 135 -6.90 10.26 3.16
CA PRO A 135 -5.68 10.19 2.36
C PRO A 135 -5.52 11.42 1.47
N VAL A 136 -4.31 11.97 1.41
CA VAL A 136 -4.01 13.19 0.63
C VAL A 136 -3.09 12.83 -0.52
N LYS A 137 -3.52 13.19 -1.73
CA LYS A 137 -2.70 13.07 -2.93
C LYS A 137 -1.74 14.27 -3.03
N LEU A 138 -0.48 14.00 -3.23
CA LEU A 138 0.58 14.97 -3.46
C LEU A 138 1.06 14.86 -4.91
N LEU A 139 1.40 16.00 -5.51
CA LEU A 139 1.93 16.07 -6.87
C LEU A 139 3.29 16.76 -6.81
N ALA A 140 4.26 16.23 -7.55
CA ALA A 140 5.50 16.94 -7.80
C ALA A 140 5.19 18.18 -8.65
N ALA A 141 5.78 19.33 -8.27
CA ALA A 141 5.64 20.60 -8.99
C ALA A 141 6.60 20.64 -10.20
#